data_bbde5108e648a6d79cdbb5f89b831fff
#
_entry.id   bbde5108e648a6d79cdbb5f89b831fff
#
_cell.length_a   1.000
_cell.length_b   1.000
_cell.length_c   1.000
_cell.angle_alpha   90.00
_cell.angle_beta   90.00
_cell.angle_gamma   90.00
#
_symmetry.space_group_name_H-M   'P 1'
#
loop_
_entity.id
_entity.type
_entity.pdbx_description
1 polymer ?
#
loop_
_entity_poly.entity_id
_entity_poly.type
_entity_poly.pdbx_seq_one_letter_code
_entity_poly.pdbx_strand_id
1 'polypeptide(L)'
;TAVYVGVFSVYLVSVLLFAAPDDYAAWRSWLGGPVVSVALLLYVVSVMMHAWIGVRDVLIDYVHPIAIRATLLGVVALSLVAMGLWAAQALILARLA
;
A
#
# COMPACT_ATOMS: atom_id res chain seq x y z
N THR A 1 -6.37 1.80 11.28
CA THR A 1 -5.83 1.33 9.99
C THR A 1 -6.59 0.14 9.43
N ALA A 2 -6.88 -0.87 10.25
CA ALA A 2 -7.55 -2.09 9.78
C ALA A 2 -8.93 -1.79 9.18
N VAL A 3 -9.71 -0.94 9.81
CA VAL A 3 -11.04 -0.57 9.32
C VAL A 3 -10.92 0.17 7.98
N TYR A 4 -10.01 1.14 7.89
CA TYR A 4 -9.79 1.89 6.66
C TYR A 4 -9.34 0.96 5.52
N VAL A 5 -8.37 0.09 5.79
CA VAL A 5 -7.88 -0.87 4.80
C VAL A 5 -9.00 -1.78 4.31
N GLY A 6 -9.82 -2.30 5.23
CA GLY A 6 -10.93 -3.18 4.89
C GLY A 6 -11.98 -2.48 4.02
N VAL A 7 -12.45 -1.33 4.46
CA VAL A 7 -13.49 -0.57 3.73
C VAL A 7 -12.98 -0.14 2.36
N PHE A 8 -11.77 0.40 2.29
CA PHE A 8 -11.21 0.86 1.03
C PHE A 8 -10.93 -0.30 0.07
N SER A 9 -10.51 -1.46 0.60
CA SER A 9 -10.32 -2.66 -0.22
C SER A 9 -11.62 -3.12 -0.86
N VAL A 10 -12.73 -3.09 -0.13
CA VAL A 10 -14.05 -3.41 -0.68
C VAL A 10 -14.43 -2.41 -1.78
N TYR A 11 -14.18 -1.13 -1.56
CA TYR A 11 -14.42 -0.10 -2.57
C TYR A 11 -13.61 -0.36 -3.84
N LEU A 12 -12.31 -0.62 -3.71
CA LEU A 12 -11.44 -0.87 -4.86
C LEU A 12 -11.88 -2.10 -5.64
N VAL A 13 -12.18 -3.20 -4.95
CA VAL A 13 -12.64 -4.43 -5.60
C VAL A 13 -13.95 -4.18 -6.34
N SER A 14 -14.87 -3.46 -5.73
CA SER A 14 -16.15 -3.11 -6.37
C SER A 14 -15.95 -2.29 -7.62
N VAL A 15 -15.08 -1.28 -7.59
CA VAL A 15 -14.79 -0.46 -8.78
C VAL A 15 -14.16 -1.31 -9.88
N LEU A 16 -13.20 -2.16 -9.53
CA LEU A 16 -12.51 -2.99 -10.52
C LEU A 16 -13.44 -4.04 -11.16
N LEU A 17 -14.42 -4.55 -10.41
CA LEU A 17 -15.36 -5.54 -10.94
C LEU A 17 -16.50 -4.93 -11.76
N PHE A 18 -17.01 -3.76 -11.37
CA PHE A 18 -18.24 -3.22 -11.95
C PHE A 18 -18.06 -1.93 -12.73
N ALA A 19 -16.98 -1.19 -12.49
CA ALA A 19 -16.76 0.12 -13.12
C ALA A 19 -15.30 0.36 -13.46
N ALA A 20 -14.56 -0.70 -13.84
CA ALA A 20 -13.15 -0.58 -14.17
C ALA A 20 -12.93 0.34 -15.36
N PRO A 21 -11.89 1.20 -15.34
CA PRO A 21 -11.53 2.02 -16.50
C PRO A 21 -11.19 1.14 -17.72
N ASP A 22 -11.61 1.55 -18.91
CA ASP A 22 -11.49 0.75 -20.11
C ASP A 22 -10.13 0.86 -20.80
N ASP A 23 -9.42 1.98 -20.61
CA ASP A 23 -8.14 2.21 -21.29
C ASP A 23 -7.16 2.92 -20.36
N TYR A 24 -5.94 3.12 -20.87
CA TYR A 24 -4.87 3.75 -20.08
C TYR A 24 -5.21 5.20 -19.70
N ALA A 25 -5.81 5.95 -20.59
CA ALA A 25 -6.19 7.34 -20.31
C ALA A 25 -7.25 7.41 -19.19
N ALA A 26 -8.21 6.50 -19.18
CA ALA A 26 -9.21 6.42 -18.13
C ALA A 26 -8.58 6.03 -16.80
N TRP A 27 -7.67 5.05 -16.78
CA TRP A 27 -6.93 4.67 -15.57
C TRP A 27 -6.15 5.84 -15.00
N ARG A 28 -5.42 6.54 -15.86
CA ARG A 28 -4.61 7.69 -15.45
C ARG A 28 -5.47 8.82 -14.90
N SER A 29 -6.57 9.11 -15.56
CA SER A 29 -7.52 10.12 -15.11
C SER A 29 -8.14 9.78 -13.76
N TRP A 30 -8.50 8.51 -13.58
CA TRP A 30 -9.07 8.03 -12.32
C TRP A 30 -8.06 8.09 -11.17
N LEU A 31 -6.85 7.56 -11.39
CA LEU A 31 -5.79 7.56 -10.37
C LEU A 31 -5.30 8.97 -10.05
N GLY A 32 -5.29 9.86 -11.03
CA GLY A 32 -4.84 11.24 -10.86
C GLY A 32 -5.88 12.16 -10.24
N GLY A 33 -7.12 11.71 -10.03
CA GLY A 33 -8.15 12.53 -9.42
C GLY A 33 -7.78 12.93 -7.99
N PRO A 34 -8.13 14.15 -7.54
CA PRO A 34 -7.69 14.62 -6.23
C PRO A 34 -8.20 13.77 -5.07
N VAL A 35 -9.45 13.32 -5.12
CA VAL A 35 -10.03 12.49 -4.05
C VAL A 35 -9.44 11.08 -4.09
N VAL A 36 -9.39 10.47 -5.28
CA VAL A 36 -8.88 9.10 -5.45
C VAL A 36 -7.40 9.04 -5.13
N SER A 37 -6.61 10.03 -5.60
CA SER A 37 -5.18 10.07 -5.36
C SER A 37 -4.85 10.14 -3.86
N VAL A 38 -5.52 11.02 -3.11
CA VAL A 38 -5.30 11.15 -1.67
C VAL A 38 -5.76 9.89 -0.94
N ALA A 39 -6.92 9.35 -1.30
CA ALA A 39 -7.45 8.13 -0.69
C ALA A 39 -6.51 6.94 -0.93
N LEU A 40 -5.95 6.80 -2.13
CA LEU A 40 -5.00 5.74 -2.44
C LEU A 40 -3.69 5.89 -1.69
N LEU A 41 -3.17 7.12 -1.56
CA LEU A 41 -1.95 7.35 -0.78
C LEU A 41 -2.16 6.97 0.69
N LEU A 42 -3.27 7.37 1.28
CA LEU A 42 -3.62 6.96 2.64
C LEU A 42 -3.79 5.46 2.76
N TYR A 43 -4.35 4.82 1.74
CA TYR A 43 -4.49 3.37 1.70
C TYR A 43 -3.13 2.69 1.68
N VAL A 44 -2.20 3.14 0.83
CA VAL A 44 -0.85 2.59 0.74
C VAL A 44 -0.13 2.72 2.07
N VAL A 45 -0.17 3.89 2.70
CA VAL A 45 0.46 4.12 4.00
C VAL A 45 -0.16 3.20 5.06
N SER A 46 -1.48 3.08 5.08
CA SER A 46 -2.19 2.23 6.04
C SER A 46 -1.82 0.76 5.87
N VAL A 47 -1.75 0.27 4.62
CA VAL A 47 -1.36 -1.11 4.31
C VAL A 47 0.09 -1.35 4.74
N MET A 48 1.00 -0.41 4.47
CA MET A 48 2.41 -0.56 4.86
C MET A 48 2.55 -0.61 6.37
N MET A 49 1.87 0.25 7.11
CA MET A 49 1.88 0.23 8.57
C MET A 49 1.28 -1.05 9.13
N HIS A 50 0.15 -1.49 8.58
CA HIS A 50 -0.51 -2.71 9.00
C HIS A 50 0.40 -3.93 8.79
N ALA A 51 1.01 -4.02 7.60
CA ALA A 51 1.95 -5.10 7.29
C ALA A 51 3.17 -5.07 8.20
N TRP A 52 3.74 -3.89 8.45
CA TRP A 52 4.90 -3.74 9.33
C TRP A 52 4.60 -4.22 10.74
N ILE A 53 3.50 -3.78 11.32
CA ILE A 53 3.11 -4.18 12.68
C ILE A 53 2.90 -5.68 12.75
N GLY A 54 2.20 -6.26 11.78
CA GLY A 54 1.93 -7.70 11.76
C GLY A 54 3.19 -8.54 11.63
N VAL A 55 4.07 -8.19 10.68
CA VAL A 55 5.32 -8.94 10.47
C VAL A 55 6.26 -8.75 11.65
N ARG A 56 6.37 -7.53 12.19
CA ARG A 56 7.21 -7.25 13.34
C ARG A 56 6.79 -8.11 14.54
N ASP A 57 5.50 -8.19 14.83
CA ASP A 57 5.01 -8.95 15.97
C ASP A 57 5.27 -10.44 15.79
N VAL A 58 5.06 -10.98 14.59
CA VAL A 58 5.35 -12.39 14.30
C VAL A 58 6.85 -12.67 14.46
N LEU A 59 7.73 -11.81 13.96
CA LEU A 59 9.17 -12.01 14.07
C LEU A 59 9.66 -11.92 15.51
N ILE A 60 9.11 -11.01 16.29
CA ILE A 60 9.47 -10.89 17.72
C ILE A 60 9.04 -12.13 18.49
N ASP A 61 7.85 -12.68 18.19
CA ASP A 61 7.30 -13.82 18.92
C ASP A 61 7.97 -15.15 18.54
N TYR A 62 8.34 -15.35 17.27
CA TYR A 62 8.77 -16.64 16.76
C TYR A 62 10.24 -16.74 16.38
N VAL A 63 10.93 -15.63 16.16
CA VAL A 63 12.34 -15.63 15.78
C VAL A 63 13.16 -15.10 16.98
N HIS A 64 13.83 -16.02 17.68
CA HIS A 64 14.56 -15.68 18.90
C HIS A 64 16.00 -15.22 18.70
N PRO A 65 16.81 -15.72 17.74
CA PRO A 65 18.15 -15.19 17.54
C PRO A 65 18.11 -13.72 17.13
N ILE A 66 18.74 -12.87 17.94
CA ILE A 66 18.69 -11.41 17.75
C ILE A 66 19.22 -10.99 16.37
N ALA A 67 20.32 -11.60 15.94
CA ALA A 67 20.93 -11.25 14.65
C ALA A 67 19.98 -11.57 13.47
N ILE A 68 19.34 -12.72 13.49
CA ILE A 68 18.41 -13.13 12.44
C ILE A 68 17.17 -12.24 12.48
N ARG A 69 16.63 -11.98 13.68
CA ARG A 69 15.46 -11.13 13.85
C ARG A 69 15.72 -9.71 13.34
N ALA A 70 16.85 -9.12 13.72
CA ALA A 70 17.21 -7.77 13.28
C ALA A 70 17.38 -7.70 11.77
N THR A 71 18.02 -8.72 11.15
CA THR A 71 18.20 -8.79 9.70
C THR A 71 16.84 -8.89 8.98
N LEU A 72 15.96 -9.77 9.44
CA LEU A 72 14.63 -9.93 8.85
C LEU A 72 13.79 -8.66 8.99
N LEU A 73 13.81 -8.03 10.15
CA LEU A 73 13.10 -6.76 10.35
C LEU A 73 13.63 -5.67 9.44
N GLY A 74 14.94 -5.59 9.27
CA GLY A 74 15.55 -4.62 8.35
C GLY A 74 15.16 -4.86 6.91
N VAL A 75 15.18 -6.12 6.45
CA VAL A 75 14.76 -6.48 5.09
C VAL A 75 13.31 -6.14 4.85
N VAL A 76 12.43 -6.48 5.80
CA VAL A 76 11.00 -6.18 5.69
C VAL A 76 10.78 -4.67 5.66
N ALA A 77 11.43 -3.92 6.54
CA ALA A 77 11.29 -2.47 6.59
C ALA A 77 11.73 -1.82 5.28
N LEU A 78 12.88 -2.21 4.73
CA LEU A 78 13.37 -1.69 3.46
C LEU A 78 12.43 -2.06 2.30
N SER A 79 11.92 -3.28 2.30
CA SER A 79 10.97 -3.73 1.26
C SER A 79 9.68 -2.93 1.30
N LEU A 80 9.13 -2.70 2.49
CA LEU A 80 7.89 -1.93 2.65
C LEU A 80 8.10 -0.46 2.25
N VAL A 81 9.21 0.15 2.65
CA VAL A 81 9.53 1.53 2.27
C VAL A 81 9.69 1.63 0.75
N ALA A 82 10.41 0.69 0.14
CA ALA A 82 10.62 0.69 -1.31
C ALA A 82 9.28 0.54 -2.06
N MET A 83 8.42 -0.36 -1.62
CA MET A 83 7.11 -0.54 -2.24
C MET A 83 6.22 0.69 -2.06
N GLY A 84 6.24 1.30 -0.88
CA GLY A 84 5.49 2.51 -0.61
C GLY A 84 5.95 3.68 -1.46
N LEU A 85 7.26 3.86 -1.60
CA LEU A 85 7.83 4.91 -2.44
C LEU A 85 7.49 4.68 -3.92
N TRP A 86 7.56 3.43 -4.37
CA TRP A 86 7.18 3.11 -5.74
C TRP A 86 5.71 3.42 -6.02
N ALA A 87 4.82 3.03 -5.12
CA ALA A 87 3.41 3.31 -5.26
C ALA A 87 3.12 4.81 -5.23
N ALA A 88 3.78 5.56 -4.34
CA ALA A 88 3.65 7.01 -4.27
C ALA A 88 4.12 7.68 -5.56
N GLN A 89 5.25 7.22 -6.11
CA GLN A 89 5.77 7.73 -7.38
C GLN A 89 4.78 7.47 -8.52
N ALA A 90 4.21 6.28 -8.58
CA ALA A 90 3.23 5.93 -9.60
C ALA A 90 2.01 6.85 -9.53
N LEU A 91 1.50 7.14 -8.34
CA LEU A 91 0.36 8.02 -8.15
C LEU A 91 0.70 9.48 -8.50
N ILE A 92 1.90 9.95 -8.14
CA ILE A 92 2.33 11.30 -8.47
C ILE A 92 2.47 11.47 -9.98
N LEU A 93 3.07 10.48 -10.67
CA LEU A 93 3.19 10.53 -12.12
C LEU A 93 1.83 10.51 -12.81
N ALA A 94 0.87 9.73 -12.32
CA ALA A 94 -0.47 9.71 -12.84
C ALA A 94 -1.16 11.06 -12.70
N ARG A 95 -0.91 11.75 -11.58
CA ARG A 95 -1.51 13.04 -11.30
C ARG A 95 -0.90 14.18 -12.12
N LEU A 96 0.43 14.18 -12.29
CA LEU A 96 1.15 15.24 -13.00
C LEU A 96 1.04 15.11 -14.52
N ALA A 97 0.88 13.93 -14.99
CA ALA A 97 0.77 13.67 -16.42
C ALA A 97 -0.66 13.75 -16.89
#